data_edb429d9d1f70ac853c91fed93012ff5
#
_entry.id   edb429d9d1f70ac853c91fed93012ff5
#
_cell.length_a   1.000
_cell.length_b   1.000
_cell.length_c   1.000
_cell.angle_alpha   90.00
_cell.angle_beta   90.00
_cell.angle_gamma   90.00
#
_symmetry.space_group_name_H-M   'P 1'
#
loop_
_entity.id
_entity.type
_entity.pdbx_description
1 polymer ?
#
loop_
_entity_poly.entity_id
_entity_poly.type
_entity_poly.pdbx_seq_one_letter_code
_entity_poly.pdbx_strand_id
1 'polypeptide(L)'
;MRSIVTYETQHGSAKRLAGIIAEKLGCLCVNVDTPFQAEDQTTYDALILVFGFRGPYTAQLTKLFVSRMQGKLRYKHLIVVGEGLFSEKEFPSVAEGLRDMSGTDSFHSYFMKGQLRVAALTPEEQALLGKFSELTGMKITDMGEFQESDAQKIADQINQLLEELPVLEDPSAGAARWICTVCGYVYEGDEPPVQCPVCKQQTVFKKMD
;
A
#
# COMPACT_ATOMS: atom_id res chain seq x y z
N MET A 1 -4.21 0.09 18.63
CA MET A 1 -3.48 -0.48 17.47
C MET A 1 -2.70 0.64 16.80
N ARG A 2 -1.39 0.45 16.49
CA ARG A 2 -0.58 1.45 15.77
C ARG A 2 -0.78 1.25 14.27
N SER A 3 -1.12 2.32 13.57
CA SER A 3 -1.38 2.29 12.13
C SER A 3 -0.51 3.30 11.38
N ILE A 4 -0.35 3.08 10.08
CA ILE A 4 0.30 4.01 9.17
C ILE A 4 -0.48 4.04 7.85
N VAL A 5 -0.63 5.22 7.29
CA VAL A 5 -1.19 5.41 5.96
C VAL A 5 -0.07 5.69 4.97
N THR A 6 -0.01 4.92 3.90
CA THR A 6 0.86 5.19 2.76
C THR A 6 0.05 5.50 1.53
N TYR A 7 0.54 6.38 0.67
CA TYR A 7 -0.19 6.73 -0.55
C TYR A 7 0.69 6.79 -1.78
N GLU A 8 0.08 6.40 -2.92
CA GLU A 8 0.60 6.63 -4.27
C GLU A 8 -0.33 7.61 -4.99
N THR A 9 0.18 8.74 -5.43
CA THR A 9 -0.61 9.76 -6.11
C THR A 9 0.17 10.44 -7.22
N GLN A 10 -0.52 10.85 -8.28
CA GLN A 10 0.03 11.71 -9.33
C GLN A 10 -0.65 13.08 -9.34
N HIS A 11 -1.96 13.11 -9.12
CA HIS A 11 -2.77 14.33 -9.23
C HIS A 11 -3.31 14.82 -7.88
N GLY A 12 -2.89 14.22 -6.79
CA GLY A 12 -3.14 14.71 -5.43
C GLY A 12 -4.40 14.20 -4.74
N SER A 13 -5.38 13.61 -5.45
CA SER A 13 -6.62 13.14 -4.83
C SER A 13 -6.39 11.99 -3.84
N ALA A 14 -5.61 10.97 -4.21
CA ALA A 14 -5.25 9.89 -3.31
C ALA A 14 -4.45 10.39 -2.08
N LYS A 15 -3.59 11.42 -2.25
CA LYS A 15 -2.93 12.08 -1.12
C LYS A 15 -3.93 12.74 -0.18
N ARG A 16 -4.94 13.45 -0.75
CA ARG A 16 -5.99 14.10 0.04
C ARG A 16 -6.80 13.06 0.83
N LEU A 17 -7.22 11.96 0.18
CA LEU A 17 -7.92 10.85 0.82
C LEU A 17 -7.08 10.23 1.95
N ALA A 18 -5.80 9.94 1.68
CA ALA A 18 -4.86 9.42 2.67
C ALA A 18 -4.69 10.36 3.87
N GLY A 19 -4.64 11.67 3.63
CA GLY A 19 -4.57 12.69 4.68
C GLY A 19 -5.80 12.66 5.60
N ILE A 20 -7.00 12.58 5.03
CA ILE A 20 -8.26 12.50 5.80
C ILE A 20 -8.29 11.23 6.66
N ILE A 21 -7.88 10.09 6.10
CA ILE A 21 -7.80 8.82 6.84
C ILE A 21 -6.76 8.94 7.98
N ALA A 22 -5.57 9.44 7.69
CA ALA A 22 -4.51 9.56 8.69
C ALA A 22 -4.86 10.53 9.83
N GLU A 23 -5.52 11.66 9.51
CA GLU A 23 -6.03 12.61 10.50
C GLU A 23 -7.05 11.95 11.43
N LYS A 24 -8.01 11.20 10.87
CA LYS A 24 -9.00 10.45 11.64
C LYS A 24 -8.36 9.43 12.59
N LEU A 25 -7.34 8.71 12.11
CA LEU A 25 -6.63 7.68 12.87
C LEU A 25 -5.56 8.24 13.82
N GLY A 26 -5.22 9.52 13.73
CA GLY A 26 -4.13 10.14 14.49
C GLY A 26 -2.77 9.51 14.18
N CYS A 27 -2.51 9.12 12.92
CA CYS A 27 -1.31 8.38 12.52
C CYS A 27 -0.52 9.07 11.42
N LEU A 28 0.68 8.54 11.12
CA LEU A 28 1.53 9.06 10.04
C LEU A 28 0.92 8.80 8.67
N CYS A 29 1.10 9.77 7.76
CA CYS A 29 0.76 9.68 6.34
C CYS A 29 2.01 9.93 5.50
N VAL A 30 2.47 8.94 4.75
CA VAL A 30 3.71 9.01 3.98
C VAL A 30 3.50 8.63 2.52
N ASN A 31 4.28 9.22 1.62
CA ASN A 31 4.30 8.79 0.23
C ASN A 31 5.02 7.44 0.13
N VAL A 32 4.48 6.53 -0.66
CA VAL A 32 5.06 5.19 -0.89
C VAL A 32 6.48 5.23 -1.46
N ASP A 33 6.85 6.32 -2.15
CA ASP A 33 8.21 6.57 -2.67
C ASP A 33 9.20 7.04 -1.60
N THR A 34 8.71 7.45 -0.43
CA THR A 34 9.59 7.92 0.63
C THR A 34 10.40 6.72 1.15
N PRO A 35 11.73 6.85 1.28
CA PRO A 35 12.54 5.78 1.87
C PRO A 35 12.05 5.50 3.29
N PHE A 36 11.27 4.45 3.41
CA PHE A 36 10.78 3.98 4.69
C PHE A 36 11.87 3.11 5.29
N GLN A 37 12.38 3.47 6.46
CA GLN A 37 13.37 2.65 7.13
C GLN A 37 12.72 1.34 7.57
N ALA A 38 13.40 0.22 7.33
CA ALA A 38 12.85 -1.11 7.64
C ALA A 38 12.46 -1.28 9.12
N GLU A 39 13.11 -0.54 10.01
CA GLU A 39 12.84 -0.50 11.44
C GLU A 39 11.48 0.14 11.76
N ASP A 40 11.08 1.18 11.03
CA ASP A 40 9.79 1.85 11.23
C ASP A 40 8.62 0.95 10.82
N GLN A 41 8.83 0.04 9.87
CA GLN A 41 7.78 -0.80 9.29
C GLN A 41 7.34 -1.95 10.22
N THR A 42 8.19 -2.42 11.10
CA THR A 42 7.88 -3.49 12.04
C THR A 42 7.08 -3.02 13.25
N THR A 43 7.01 -1.70 13.46
CA THR A 43 6.34 -1.11 14.62
C THR A 43 4.84 -0.93 14.44
N TYR A 44 4.31 -1.05 13.22
CA TYR A 44 2.88 -0.85 12.92
C TYR A 44 2.13 -2.19 12.89
N ASP A 45 0.92 -2.19 13.45
CA ASP A 45 0.01 -3.33 13.46
C ASP A 45 -0.88 -3.33 12.20
N ALA A 46 -1.18 -2.14 11.65
CA ALA A 46 -2.00 -1.97 10.47
C ALA A 46 -1.32 -1.05 9.44
N LEU A 47 -1.37 -1.47 8.17
CA LEU A 47 -0.91 -0.71 7.01
C LEU A 47 -2.09 -0.37 6.12
N ILE A 48 -2.32 0.93 5.90
CA ILE A 48 -3.36 1.43 5.01
C ILE A 48 -2.70 1.93 3.73
N LEU A 49 -3.02 1.31 2.59
CA LEU A 49 -2.49 1.66 1.27
C LEU A 49 -3.55 2.43 0.48
N VAL A 50 -3.27 3.67 0.12
CA VAL A 50 -4.19 4.54 -0.63
C VAL A 50 -3.60 4.83 -2.01
N PHE A 51 -4.33 4.57 -3.09
CA PHE A 51 -3.86 4.86 -4.45
C PHE A 51 -4.99 5.27 -5.39
N GLY A 52 -4.61 6.06 -6.40
CA GLY A 52 -5.50 6.44 -7.49
C GLY A 52 -5.42 5.45 -8.66
N PHE A 53 -6.54 5.21 -9.34
CA PHE A 53 -6.59 4.40 -10.56
C PHE A 53 -6.12 5.20 -11.78
N ARG A 54 -5.18 4.62 -12.54
CA ARG A 54 -4.58 5.21 -13.75
C ARG A 54 -4.45 4.19 -14.88
N GLY A 55 -5.46 3.35 -15.08
CA GLY A 55 -5.41 2.29 -16.08
C GLY A 55 -4.25 1.31 -15.80
N PRO A 56 -3.38 1.02 -16.79
CA PRO A 56 -2.32 0.02 -16.65
C PRO A 56 -1.24 0.39 -15.62
N TYR A 57 -1.16 1.67 -15.22
CA TYR A 57 -0.18 2.17 -14.26
C TYR A 57 -0.70 2.22 -12.82
N THR A 58 -1.89 1.65 -12.58
CA THR A 58 -2.51 1.68 -11.25
C THR A 58 -1.67 0.90 -10.24
N ALA A 59 -1.42 1.55 -9.11
CA ALA A 59 -0.77 0.98 -7.93
C ALA A 59 0.62 0.35 -8.19
N GLN A 60 1.39 0.84 -9.17
CA GLN A 60 2.70 0.24 -9.51
C GLN A 60 3.72 0.38 -8.39
N LEU A 61 3.82 1.58 -7.80
CA LEU A 61 4.73 1.85 -6.68
C LEU A 61 4.23 1.15 -5.42
N THR A 62 2.92 1.13 -5.22
CA THR A 62 2.26 0.37 -4.13
C THR A 62 2.55 -1.13 -4.24
N LYS A 63 2.46 -1.72 -5.43
CA LYS A 63 2.81 -3.12 -5.68
C LYS A 63 4.28 -3.39 -5.40
N LEU A 64 5.17 -2.52 -5.87
CA LEU A 64 6.60 -2.63 -5.60
C LEU A 64 6.91 -2.54 -4.10
N PHE A 65 6.25 -1.63 -3.39
CA PHE A 65 6.36 -1.47 -1.96
C PHE A 65 5.92 -2.76 -1.22
N VAL A 66 4.71 -3.28 -1.52
CA VAL A 66 4.19 -4.52 -0.93
C VAL A 66 5.11 -5.70 -1.22
N SER A 67 5.63 -5.81 -2.46
CA SER A 67 6.59 -6.86 -2.82
C SER A 67 7.86 -6.82 -1.99
N ARG A 68 8.38 -5.63 -1.70
CA ARG A 68 9.56 -5.46 -0.81
C ARG A 68 9.26 -5.79 0.65
N MET A 69 7.99 -5.66 1.05
CA MET A 69 7.51 -5.96 2.39
C MET A 69 7.06 -7.43 2.56
N GLN A 70 7.16 -8.25 1.52
CA GLN A 70 6.73 -9.64 1.54
C GLN A 70 7.32 -10.40 2.74
N GLY A 71 6.46 -11.14 3.45
CA GLY A 71 6.81 -11.83 4.69
C GLY A 71 6.68 -10.97 5.96
N LYS A 72 6.93 -9.65 5.88
CA LYS A 72 6.78 -8.72 7.01
C LYS A 72 5.32 -8.31 7.25
N LEU A 73 4.47 -8.45 6.22
CA LEU A 73 3.05 -8.10 6.30
C LEU A 73 2.17 -9.26 6.78
N ARG A 74 2.72 -10.47 6.94
CA ARG A 74 1.93 -11.66 7.29
C ARG A 74 1.11 -11.49 8.58
N TYR A 75 1.70 -10.84 9.57
CA TYR A 75 1.06 -10.59 10.87
C TYR A 75 0.63 -9.12 11.04
N LYS A 76 0.23 -8.48 9.93
CA LYS A 76 -0.26 -7.12 9.89
C LYS A 76 -1.64 -7.07 9.26
N HIS A 77 -2.46 -6.12 9.67
CA HIS A 77 -3.69 -5.80 8.95
C HIS A 77 -3.34 -4.99 7.71
N LEU A 78 -3.78 -5.47 6.56
CA LEU A 78 -3.64 -4.74 5.30
C LEU A 78 -4.99 -4.17 4.88
N ILE A 79 -5.08 -2.84 4.80
CA ILE A 79 -6.27 -2.13 4.36
C ILE A 79 -5.92 -1.40 3.06
N VAL A 80 -6.65 -1.69 2.00
CA VAL A 80 -6.40 -1.13 0.68
C VAL A 80 -7.54 -0.19 0.30
N VAL A 81 -7.20 1.04 -0.08
CA VAL A 81 -8.18 2.06 -0.47
C VAL A 81 -7.86 2.54 -1.88
N GLY A 82 -8.73 2.23 -2.83
CA GLY A 82 -8.64 2.70 -4.20
C GLY A 82 -9.51 3.92 -4.44
N GLU A 83 -9.04 4.86 -5.25
CA GLU A 83 -9.82 6.00 -5.72
C GLU A 83 -9.78 6.06 -7.24
N GLY A 84 -10.95 6.16 -7.89
CA GLY A 84 -11.02 6.21 -9.35
C GLY A 84 -12.39 6.55 -9.89
N LEU A 85 -12.46 7.05 -11.12
CA LEU A 85 -13.72 7.54 -11.71
C LEU A 85 -14.58 6.39 -12.26
N PHE A 86 -13.96 5.41 -12.94
CA PHE A 86 -14.64 4.31 -13.64
C PHE A 86 -14.15 2.91 -13.23
N SER A 87 -13.34 2.83 -12.18
CA SER A 87 -12.55 1.65 -11.86
C SER A 87 -13.12 0.81 -10.72
N GLU A 88 -14.41 1.00 -10.39
CA GLU A 88 -15.07 0.24 -9.31
C GLU A 88 -15.08 -1.27 -9.60
N LYS A 89 -15.19 -1.65 -10.88
CA LYS A 89 -15.20 -3.07 -11.29
C LYS A 89 -13.81 -3.70 -11.31
N GLU A 90 -12.78 -2.92 -11.62
CA GLU A 90 -11.40 -3.36 -11.68
C GLU A 90 -10.72 -3.36 -10.31
N PHE A 91 -11.22 -2.56 -9.38
CA PHE A 91 -10.63 -2.41 -8.06
C PHE A 91 -10.47 -3.72 -7.29
N PRO A 92 -11.47 -4.62 -7.20
CA PRO A 92 -11.34 -5.88 -6.47
C PRO A 92 -10.13 -6.69 -6.92
N SER A 93 -9.91 -6.81 -8.23
CA SER A 93 -8.77 -7.57 -8.78
C SER A 93 -7.41 -6.96 -8.40
N VAL A 94 -7.29 -5.63 -8.37
CA VAL A 94 -6.07 -4.95 -7.94
C VAL A 94 -5.84 -5.14 -6.44
N ALA A 95 -6.91 -5.01 -5.65
CA ALA A 95 -6.86 -5.17 -4.21
C ALA A 95 -6.49 -6.61 -3.80
N GLU A 96 -7.10 -7.62 -4.44
CA GLU A 96 -6.75 -9.04 -4.24
C GLU A 96 -5.31 -9.34 -4.63
N GLY A 97 -4.82 -8.77 -5.72
CA GLY A 97 -3.41 -8.91 -6.11
C GLY A 97 -2.45 -8.36 -5.05
N LEU A 98 -2.79 -7.25 -4.39
CA LEU A 98 -2.02 -6.71 -3.26
C LEU A 98 -2.08 -7.61 -2.03
N ARG A 99 -3.26 -8.18 -1.72
CA ARG A 99 -3.42 -9.18 -0.65
C ARG A 99 -2.50 -10.38 -0.89
N ASP A 100 -2.58 -10.97 -2.07
CA ASP A 100 -1.81 -12.17 -2.40
C ASP A 100 -0.30 -11.91 -2.36
N MET A 101 0.14 -10.72 -2.80
CA MET A 101 1.54 -10.29 -2.69
C MET A 101 1.98 -10.07 -1.24
N SER A 102 1.11 -9.61 -0.37
CA SER A 102 1.43 -9.32 1.04
C SER A 102 1.56 -10.58 1.88
N GLY A 103 0.82 -11.64 1.54
CA GLY A 103 0.74 -12.88 2.30
C GLY A 103 0.04 -12.73 3.66
N THR A 104 -0.72 -11.63 3.87
CA THR A 104 -1.50 -11.45 5.10
C THR A 104 -2.85 -12.16 5.01
N ASP A 105 -3.30 -12.73 6.14
CA ASP A 105 -4.64 -13.29 6.29
C ASP A 105 -5.68 -12.23 6.71
N SER A 106 -5.23 -11.06 7.14
CA SER A 106 -6.11 -9.94 7.55
C SER A 106 -6.13 -8.83 6.51
N PHE A 107 -7.14 -8.85 5.67
CA PHE A 107 -7.24 -7.99 4.50
C PHE A 107 -8.63 -7.34 4.40
N HIS A 108 -8.64 -6.02 4.16
CA HIS A 108 -9.84 -5.24 3.92
C HIS A 108 -9.63 -4.28 2.76
N SER A 109 -10.68 -3.94 2.03
CA SER A 109 -10.58 -3.03 0.90
C SER A 109 -11.78 -2.09 0.81
N TYR A 110 -11.51 -0.85 0.40
CA TYR A 110 -12.49 0.21 0.22
C TYR A 110 -12.26 0.90 -1.11
N PHE A 111 -13.32 1.36 -1.74
CA PHE A 111 -13.23 2.11 -2.99
C PHE A 111 -14.02 3.41 -2.88
N MET A 112 -13.41 4.49 -3.34
CA MET A 112 -14.01 5.81 -3.44
C MET A 112 -14.11 6.25 -4.89
N LYS A 113 -15.25 6.81 -5.28
CA LYS A 113 -15.39 7.42 -6.60
C LYS A 113 -14.55 8.70 -6.67
N GLY A 114 -13.66 8.75 -7.65
CA GLY A 114 -12.70 9.82 -7.84
C GLY A 114 -13.17 10.89 -8.83
N GLN A 115 -12.22 11.71 -9.24
CA GLN A 115 -12.40 12.79 -10.21
C GLN A 115 -11.38 12.73 -11.34
N LEU A 116 -11.74 13.28 -12.48
CA LEU A 116 -10.83 13.58 -13.57
C LEU A 116 -10.82 15.11 -13.78
N ARG A 117 -9.61 15.68 -13.78
CA ARG A 117 -9.37 17.09 -14.15
C ARG A 117 -8.41 17.09 -15.32
N VAL A 118 -8.92 17.38 -16.51
CA VAL A 118 -8.14 17.30 -17.76
C VAL A 118 -6.92 18.22 -17.73
N ALA A 119 -7.06 19.39 -17.13
CA ALA A 119 -5.96 20.34 -16.99
C ALA A 119 -4.82 19.86 -16.04
N ALA A 120 -5.08 18.87 -15.21
CA ALA A 120 -4.08 18.30 -14.29
C ALA A 120 -3.31 17.11 -14.90
N LEU A 121 -3.72 16.62 -16.07
CA LEU A 121 -3.12 15.49 -16.74
C LEU A 121 -1.80 15.87 -17.42
N THR A 122 -0.84 14.93 -17.40
CA THR A 122 0.38 15.07 -18.20
C THR A 122 0.07 14.97 -19.70
N PRO A 123 0.96 15.46 -20.57
CA PRO A 123 0.78 15.33 -22.02
C PRO A 123 0.59 13.87 -22.47
N GLU A 124 1.29 12.93 -21.85
CA GLU A 124 1.18 11.49 -22.13
C GLU A 124 -0.20 10.94 -21.76
N GLU A 125 -0.72 11.33 -20.60
CA GLU A 125 -2.05 10.94 -20.13
C GLU A 125 -3.15 11.55 -21.01
N GLN A 126 -3.00 12.80 -21.43
CA GLN A 126 -3.91 13.45 -22.36
C GLN A 126 -3.92 12.71 -23.72
N ALA A 127 -2.74 12.30 -24.22
CA ALA A 127 -2.63 11.54 -25.45
C ALA A 127 -3.30 10.15 -25.35
N LEU A 128 -3.14 9.46 -24.21
CA LEU A 128 -3.79 8.18 -23.94
C LEU A 128 -5.32 8.32 -23.89
N LEU A 129 -5.80 9.32 -23.19
CA LEU A 129 -7.24 9.61 -23.12
C LEU A 129 -7.80 10.06 -24.46
N GLY A 130 -7.03 10.80 -25.26
CA GLY A 130 -7.39 11.15 -26.63
C GLY A 130 -7.65 9.90 -27.48
N LYS A 131 -6.74 8.92 -27.46
CA LYS A 131 -6.91 7.62 -28.16
C LYS A 131 -8.11 6.86 -27.63
N PHE A 132 -8.33 6.86 -26.31
CA PHE A 132 -9.51 6.23 -25.72
C PHE A 132 -10.80 6.91 -26.18
N SER A 133 -10.82 8.26 -26.24
CA SER A 133 -11.93 9.04 -26.77
C SER A 133 -12.26 8.68 -28.24
N GLU A 134 -11.22 8.57 -29.08
CA GLU A 134 -11.38 8.17 -30.49
C GLU A 134 -11.95 6.76 -30.64
N LEU A 135 -11.49 5.81 -29.83
CA LEU A 135 -11.95 4.41 -29.88
C LEU A 135 -13.37 4.21 -29.33
N THR A 136 -13.76 4.97 -28.33
CA THR A 136 -15.03 4.76 -27.60
C THR A 136 -16.11 5.77 -27.98
N GLY A 137 -15.75 6.87 -28.67
CA GLY A 137 -16.64 8.00 -28.90
C GLY A 137 -16.94 8.83 -27.64
N MET A 138 -16.32 8.51 -26.51
CA MET A 138 -16.53 9.23 -25.25
C MET A 138 -15.77 10.56 -25.25
N LYS A 139 -16.50 11.66 -25.07
CA LYS A 139 -15.87 12.98 -24.95
C LYS A 139 -15.14 13.10 -23.60
N ILE A 140 -13.83 13.38 -23.65
CA ILE A 140 -13.02 13.60 -22.44
C ILE A 140 -13.17 15.04 -21.98
N THR A 141 -13.75 15.21 -20.80
CA THR A 141 -13.93 16.50 -20.11
C THR A 141 -13.65 16.30 -18.63
N ASP A 142 -13.66 17.35 -17.86
CA ASP A 142 -13.68 17.23 -16.40
C ASP A 142 -14.89 16.40 -15.96
N MET A 143 -14.66 15.39 -15.14
CA MET A 143 -15.69 14.46 -14.67
C MET A 143 -15.49 14.13 -13.19
N GLY A 144 -16.62 13.85 -12.52
CA GLY A 144 -16.65 13.51 -11.11
C GLY A 144 -16.23 14.68 -10.22
N GLU A 145 -16.28 14.42 -8.93
CA GLU A 145 -15.86 15.35 -7.90
C GLU A 145 -15.30 14.56 -6.72
N PHE A 146 -14.26 15.06 -6.08
CA PHE A 146 -13.77 14.50 -4.83
C PHE A 146 -14.75 14.84 -3.71
N GLN A 147 -15.50 13.86 -3.26
CA GLN A 147 -16.49 14.04 -2.18
C GLN A 147 -15.82 13.83 -0.81
N GLU A 148 -15.62 14.92 -0.09
CA GLU A 148 -15.00 14.87 1.23
C GLU A 148 -15.83 14.06 2.24
N SER A 149 -17.16 14.11 2.10
CA SER A 149 -18.07 13.29 2.91
C SER A 149 -17.87 11.78 2.71
N ASP A 150 -17.53 11.34 1.50
CA ASP A 150 -17.27 9.92 1.23
C ASP A 150 -15.89 9.50 1.73
N ALA A 151 -14.89 10.38 1.60
CA ALA A 151 -13.58 10.20 2.21
C ALA A 151 -13.68 10.06 3.73
N GLN A 152 -14.50 10.92 4.37
CA GLN A 152 -14.72 10.86 5.81
C GLN A 152 -15.45 9.58 6.24
N LYS A 153 -16.45 9.13 5.50
CA LYS A 153 -17.10 7.83 5.76
C LYS A 153 -16.13 6.66 5.70
N ILE A 154 -15.25 6.63 4.71
CA ILE A 154 -14.22 5.59 4.61
C ILE A 154 -13.26 5.67 5.81
N ALA A 155 -12.84 6.86 6.20
CA ALA A 155 -11.99 7.04 7.37
C ALA A 155 -12.68 6.56 8.66
N ASP A 156 -13.97 6.85 8.84
CA ASP A 156 -14.77 6.39 9.97
C ASP A 156 -14.91 4.86 9.98
N GLN A 157 -15.18 4.24 8.83
CA GLN A 157 -15.26 2.78 8.68
C GLN A 157 -13.92 2.09 9.01
N ILE A 158 -12.79 2.66 8.54
CA ILE A 158 -11.45 2.13 8.85
C ILE A 158 -11.16 2.28 10.34
N ASN A 159 -11.50 3.41 10.95
CA ASN A 159 -11.31 3.62 12.38
C ASN A 159 -12.09 2.59 13.21
N GLN A 160 -13.38 2.40 12.90
CA GLN A 160 -14.21 1.40 13.57
C GLN A 160 -13.64 -0.01 13.37
N LEU A 161 -13.24 -0.37 12.15
CA LEU A 161 -12.63 -1.65 11.86
C LEU A 161 -11.39 -1.90 12.74
N LEU A 162 -10.50 -0.91 12.84
CA LEU A 162 -9.27 -1.04 13.63
C LEU A 162 -9.53 -1.12 15.15
N GLU A 163 -10.66 -0.62 15.64
CA GLU A 163 -11.09 -0.80 17.04
C GLU A 163 -11.59 -2.22 17.33
N GLU A 164 -12.15 -2.90 16.31
CA GLU A 164 -12.71 -4.25 16.42
C GLU A 164 -11.67 -5.36 16.16
N LEU A 165 -10.61 -5.06 15.40
CA LEU A 165 -9.60 -6.06 15.03
C LEU A 165 -8.65 -6.36 16.20
N PRO A 166 -8.29 -7.65 16.42
CA PRO A 166 -7.29 -8.02 17.41
C PRO A 166 -5.88 -7.60 16.93
N VAL A 167 -4.96 -7.36 17.86
CA VAL A 167 -3.53 -7.27 17.51
C VAL A 167 -3.07 -8.65 17.05
N LEU A 168 -2.48 -8.73 15.85
CA LEU A 168 -1.92 -9.98 15.35
C LEU A 168 -0.55 -10.21 15.97
N GLU A 169 -0.40 -11.33 16.65
CA GLU A 169 0.88 -11.72 17.23
C GLU A 169 1.77 -12.36 16.16
N ASP A 170 2.95 -11.79 15.99
CA ASP A 170 4.00 -12.41 15.19
C ASP A 170 4.73 -13.42 16.09
N PRO A 171 4.62 -14.75 15.83
CA PRO A 171 5.29 -15.75 16.64
C PRO A 171 6.83 -15.67 16.56
N SER A 172 7.37 -14.93 15.57
CA SER A 172 8.80 -14.61 15.48
C SER A 172 9.17 -13.31 16.20
N ALA A 173 8.19 -12.56 16.73
CA ALA A 173 8.44 -11.33 17.48
C ALA A 173 9.29 -11.63 18.72
N GLY A 174 10.51 -11.11 18.71
CA GLY A 174 11.51 -11.42 19.75
C GLY A 174 12.54 -12.48 19.37
N ALA A 175 12.37 -13.16 18.23
CA ALA A 175 13.43 -14.00 17.69
C ALA A 175 14.67 -13.17 17.34
N ALA A 176 15.84 -13.76 17.54
CA ALA A 176 17.09 -13.09 17.20
C ALA A 176 17.14 -12.79 15.68
N ARG A 177 17.60 -11.59 15.34
CA ARG A 177 17.78 -11.18 13.95
C ARG A 177 19.23 -11.37 13.52
N TRP A 178 19.41 -11.90 12.32
CA TRP A 178 20.72 -12.22 11.79
C TRP A 178 20.87 -11.65 10.39
N ILE A 179 21.93 -10.87 10.16
CA ILE A 179 22.24 -10.30 8.84
C ILE A 179 23.32 -11.10 8.15
N CYS A 180 23.10 -11.47 6.88
CA CYS A 180 24.15 -12.02 6.04
C CYS A 180 25.17 -10.92 5.70
N THR A 181 26.42 -11.08 6.10
CA THR A 181 27.49 -10.11 5.90
C THR A 181 27.92 -9.98 4.43
N VAL A 182 27.48 -10.90 3.56
CA VAL A 182 27.81 -10.91 2.13
C VAL A 182 26.75 -10.19 1.29
N CYS A 183 25.45 -10.48 1.51
CA CYS A 183 24.39 -9.96 0.64
C CYS A 183 23.36 -9.11 1.39
N GLY A 184 23.50 -8.91 2.70
CA GLY A 184 22.56 -8.11 3.49
C GLY A 184 21.20 -8.77 3.77
N TYR A 185 21.01 -10.05 3.39
CA TYR A 185 19.78 -10.78 3.71
C TYR A 185 19.61 -10.89 5.23
N VAL A 186 18.41 -10.55 5.74
CA VAL A 186 18.07 -10.64 7.15
C VAL A 186 17.24 -11.90 7.38
N TYR A 187 17.66 -12.70 8.34
CA TYR A 187 16.97 -13.89 8.83
C TYR A 187 16.51 -13.64 10.28
N GLU A 188 15.31 -14.08 10.60
CA GLU A 188 14.72 -14.02 11.95
C GLU A 188 14.53 -15.45 12.48
N GLY A 189 15.13 -15.73 13.61
CA GLY A 189 15.10 -17.06 14.24
C GLY A 189 16.12 -17.16 15.36
N ASP A 190 15.98 -18.16 16.22
CA ASP A 190 16.84 -18.34 17.39
C ASP A 190 18.31 -18.58 17.00
N GLU A 191 18.54 -19.29 15.90
CA GLU A 191 19.85 -19.57 15.35
C GLU A 191 19.88 -19.26 13.84
N PRO A 192 21.00 -18.71 13.33
CA PRO A 192 21.11 -18.41 11.90
C PRO A 192 21.21 -19.70 11.07
N PRO A 193 20.72 -19.71 9.83
CA PRO A 193 20.90 -20.85 8.95
C PRO A 193 22.39 -21.03 8.60
N VAL A 194 22.81 -22.27 8.47
CA VAL A 194 24.20 -22.61 8.11
C VAL A 194 24.60 -22.01 6.76
N GLN A 195 23.64 -21.88 5.85
CA GLN A 195 23.84 -21.34 4.51
C GLN A 195 22.81 -20.25 4.22
N CYS A 196 23.26 -19.12 3.69
CA CYS A 196 22.38 -18.03 3.27
C CYS A 196 21.48 -18.50 2.10
N PRO A 197 20.14 -18.38 2.21
CA PRO A 197 19.23 -18.82 1.15
C PRO A 197 19.35 -17.98 -0.12
N VAL A 198 19.88 -16.75 -0.02
CA VAL A 198 20.03 -15.82 -1.14
C VAL A 198 21.36 -15.99 -1.85
N CYS A 199 22.49 -15.76 -1.16
CA CYS A 199 23.82 -15.81 -1.79
C CYS A 199 24.51 -17.18 -1.71
N LYS A 200 23.90 -18.17 -1.04
CA LYS A 200 24.41 -19.54 -0.89
C LYS A 200 25.75 -19.66 -0.14
N GLN A 201 26.23 -18.58 0.46
CA GLN A 201 27.47 -18.61 1.27
C GLN A 201 27.17 -19.21 2.66
N GLN A 202 28.16 -19.91 3.23
CA GLN A 202 28.05 -20.56 4.53
C GLN A 202 28.67 -19.70 5.63
N THR A 203 28.14 -19.83 6.84
CA THR A 203 28.67 -19.18 8.07
C THR A 203 28.84 -17.67 7.97
N VAL A 204 27.94 -16.98 7.26
CA VAL A 204 28.03 -15.54 6.94
C VAL A 204 27.06 -14.66 7.72
N PHE A 205 26.39 -15.20 8.74
CA PHE A 205 25.42 -14.45 9.52
C PHE A 205 26.03 -13.82 10.77
N LYS A 206 25.68 -12.56 11.01
CA LYS A 206 25.99 -11.84 12.25
C LYS A 206 24.68 -11.44 12.92
N LYS A 207 24.60 -11.62 14.25
CA LYS A 207 23.44 -11.17 15.03
C LYS A 207 23.33 -9.65 14.95
N MET A 208 22.11 -9.18 14.78
CA MET A 208 21.75 -7.77 14.85
C MET A 208 21.36 -7.46 16.31
N ASP A 209 21.92 -6.37 16.85
CA ASP A 209 21.57 -5.86 18.19
C ASP A 209 20.21 -5.13 18.15
#